data_386eea3a0612a89f679238ca58c5abfe
#
_entry.id   386eea3a0612a89f679238ca58c5abfe
#
_cell.length_a   1.000
_cell.length_b   1.000
_cell.length_c   1.000
_cell.angle_alpha   90.00
_cell.angle_beta   90.00
_cell.angle_gamma   90.00
#
_symmetry.space_group_name_H-M   'P 1'
#
loop_
_entity.id
_entity.type
_entity.pdbx_description
1 polymer ?
#
loop_
_entity_poly.entity_id
_entity_poly.type
_entity_poly.pdbx_seq_one_letter_code
_entity_poly.pdbx_strand_id
1 'polypeptide(L)'
;QIAGKRVLIVGAGNSGVDIACDAASSAEQATISLRRGYHILPKHLFGMPVDVFGAQSEWMPLRIQQFTTAIMLRILLGDIRKLGLGKPDHRILESHPIINSQLLHYLQHGDLKAKPDIEKIEGEEVVFKDGTRAGFDIIILATGYDRRIPYLQDGAITYDKVQPKG
;
A
#
# COMPACT_ATOMS: atom_id res chain seq x y z
N GLN A 1 11.80 12.53 -15.29
CA GLN A 1 12.89 12.64 -14.33
C GLN A 1 12.36 13.26 -13.06
N ILE A 2 12.44 12.54 -11.91
CA ILE A 2 11.84 12.94 -10.61
C ILE A 2 12.88 13.52 -9.64
N ALA A 3 14.16 13.50 -10.02
CA ALA A 3 15.26 14.03 -9.20
C ALA A 3 15.05 15.52 -8.89
N GLY A 4 15.18 15.89 -7.59
CA GLY A 4 14.97 17.25 -7.11
C GLY A 4 13.53 17.74 -7.19
N LYS A 5 12.54 16.82 -7.27
CA LYS A 5 11.11 17.13 -7.32
C LYS A 5 10.37 16.61 -6.09
N ARG A 6 9.32 17.32 -5.72
CA ARG A 6 8.35 16.84 -4.70
C ARG A 6 7.30 16.00 -5.42
N VAL A 7 7.24 14.73 -5.10
CA VAL A 7 6.42 13.75 -5.83
C VAL A 7 5.33 13.20 -4.92
N LEU A 8 4.09 13.24 -5.39
CA LEU A 8 2.95 12.60 -4.74
C LEU A 8 2.55 11.35 -5.52
N ILE A 9 2.50 10.21 -4.85
CA ILE A 9 1.97 8.95 -5.39
C ILE A 9 0.58 8.74 -4.80
N VAL A 10 -0.44 8.62 -5.66
CA VAL A 10 -1.83 8.40 -5.25
C VAL A 10 -2.20 6.95 -5.42
N GLY A 11 -2.44 6.27 -4.30
CA GLY A 11 -2.76 4.85 -4.24
C GLY A 11 -1.64 4.01 -3.66
N ALA A 12 -2.03 3.03 -2.86
CA ALA A 12 -1.13 2.15 -2.10
C ALA A 12 -1.37 0.66 -2.41
N GLY A 13 -1.66 0.33 -3.65
CA GLY A 13 -1.50 -1.05 -4.13
C GLY A 13 0.00 -1.40 -4.24
N ASN A 14 0.32 -2.67 -4.51
CA ASN A 14 1.72 -3.10 -4.63
C ASN A 14 2.52 -2.22 -5.60
N SER A 15 1.96 -1.92 -6.80
CA SER A 15 2.61 -1.03 -7.77
C SER A 15 2.81 0.40 -7.24
N GLY A 16 1.80 0.95 -6.54
CA GLY A 16 1.90 2.29 -5.96
C GLY A 16 2.99 2.38 -4.89
N VAL A 17 3.13 1.34 -4.08
CA VAL A 17 4.17 1.24 -3.05
C VAL A 17 5.56 1.09 -3.69
N ASP A 18 5.70 0.26 -4.73
CA ASP A 18 6.98 0.11 -5.43
C ASP A 18 7.41 1.44 -6.08
N ILE A 19 6.48 2.16 -6.73
CA ILE A 19 6.73 3.50 -7.29
C ILE A 19 7.09 4.50 -6.18
N ALA A 20 6.43 4.44 -5.02
CA ALA A 20 6.74 5.32 -3.89
C ALA A 20 8.14 5.07 -3.31
N CYS A 21 8.55 3.81 -3.23
CA CYS A 21 9.91 3.45 -2.80
C CYS A 21 10.97 3.90 -3.81
N ASP A 22 10.70 3.75 -5.11
CA ASP A 22 11.59 4.25 -6.16
C ASP A 22 11.70 5.77 -6.13
N ALA A 23 10.57 6.47 -5.98
CA ALA A 23 10.56 7.92 -5.83
C ALA A 23 11.31 8.38 -4.57
N ALA A 24 11.17 7.69 -3.45
CA ALA A 24 11.88 8.01 -2.21
C ALA A 24 13.41 7.94 -2.35
N SER A 25 13.91 7.12 -3.26
CA SER A 25 15.36 7.00 -3.53
C SER A 25 15.93 8.13 -4.38
N SER A 26 15.10 8.90 -5.09
CA SER A 26 15.57 9.80 -6.16
C SER A 26 14.97 11.21 -6.10
N ALA A 27 13.77 11.36 -5.54
CA ALA A 27 13.08 12.64 -5.42
C ALA A 27 13.64 13.48 -4.27
N GLU A 28 13.39 14.78 -4.28
CA GLU A 28 13.64 15.65 -3.13
C GLU A 28 12.76 15.28 -1.95
N GLN A 29 11.48 14.99 -2.22
CA GLN A 29 10.50 14.52 -1.24
C GLN A 29 9.49 13.62 -1.93
N ALA A 30 9.36 12.40 -1.46
CA ALA A 30 8.29 11.49 -1.88
C ALA A 30 7.16 11.47 -0.83
N THR A 31 5.93 11.43 -1.31
CA THR A 31 4.72 11.29 -0.47
C THR A 31 3.78 10.27 -1.09
N ILE A 32 3.28 9.36 -0.30
CA ILE A 32 2.24 8.41 -0.73
C ILE A 32 0.92 8.72 -0.05
N SER A 33 -0.16 8.82 -0.84
CA SER A 33 -1.52 9.03 -0.34
C SER A 33 -2.29 7.72 -0.33
N LEU A 34 -2.86 7.38 0.85
CA LEU A 34 -3.57 6.13 1.09
C LEU A 34 -5.05 6.41 1.38
N ARG A 35 -5.95 5.85 0.58
CA ARG A 35 -7.40 5.96 0.82
C ARG A 35 -7.85 5.23 2.09
N ARG A 36 -7.16 4.15 2.47
CA ARG A 36 -7.45 3.32 3.65
C ARG A 36 -6.17 2.74 4.22
N GLY A 37 -6.25 2.16 5.41
CA GLY A 37 -5.16 1.39 5.97
C GLY A 37 -5.00 0.03 5.29
N TYR A 38 -3.76 -0.46 5.28
CA TYR A 38 -3.39 -1.74 4.68
C TYR A 38 -2.56 -2.57 5.65
N HIS A 39 -2.65 -3.89 5.52
CA HIS A 39 -1.67 -4.79 6.13
C HIS A 39 -0.42 -4.83 5.25
N ILE A 40 0.74 -4.62 5.87
CA ILE A 40 2.03 -4.65 5.19
C ILE A 40 2.77 -5.88 5.67
N LEU A 41 3.25 -6.68 4.73
CA LEU A 41 4.07 -7.85 4.98
C LEU A 41 5.45 -7.65 4.35
N PRO A 42 6.54 -7.97 5.07
CA PRO A 42 7.86 -8.06 4.46
C PRO A 42 7.87 -9.19 3.42
N LYS A 43 8.71 -9.05 2.39
CA LYS A 43 8.86 -10.09 1.35
C LYS A 43 9.38 -11.42 1.93
N HIS A 44 10.14 -11.37 3.01
CA HIS A 44 10.69 -12.53 3.71
C HIS A 44 10.40 -12.46 5.20
N LEU A 45 10.01 -13.59 5.78
CA LEU A 45 9.83 -13.80 7.21
C LEU A 45 10.74 -14.95 7.65
N PHE A 46 11.62 -14.69 8.62
CA PHE A 46 12.58 -15.68 9.13
C PHE A 46 13.42 -16.36 8.03
N GLY A 47 13.80 -15.58 6.99
CA GLY A 47 14.60 -16.09 5.86
C GLY A 47 13.80 -16.82 4.78
N MET A 48 12.49 -17.01 4.95
CA MET A 48 11.61 -17.63 3.96
C MET A 48 10.73 -16.58 3.26
N PRO A 49 10.41 -16.76 1.96
CA PRO A 49 9.40 -15.95 1.29
C PRO A 49 8.06 -16.01 2.02
N VAL A 50 7.35 -14.87 2.08
CA VAL A 50 6.12 -14.75 2.88
C VAL A 50 4.99 -15.64 2.39
N ASP A 51 4.92 -15.92 1.10
CA ASP A 51 3.97 -16.84 0.47
C ASP A 51 4.20 -18.29 0.90
N VAL A 52 5.46 -18.73 0.93
CA VAL A 52 5.85 -20.05 1.43
C VAL A 52 5.54 -20.16 2.92
N PHE A 53 5.84 -19.12 3.69
CA PHE A 53 5.50 -19.08 5.12
C PHE A 53 3.99 -19.17 5.36
N GLY A 54 3.18 -18.46 4.52
CA GLY A 54 1.72 -18.52 4.55
C GLY A 54 1.19 -19.92 4.26
N ALA A 55 1.70 -20.58 3.22
CA ALA A 55 1.28 -21.93 2.83
C ALA A 55 1.51 -22.97 3.96
N GLN A 56 2.57 -22.84 4.74
CA GLN A 56 2.82 -23.75 5.88
C GLN A 56 1.77 -23.64 6.99
N SER A 57 0.99 -22.59 7.03
CA SER A 57 -0.06 -22.37 8.04
C SER A 57 -1.48 -22.70 7.58
N GLU A 58 -1.67 -23.14 6.32
CA GLU A 58 -3.00 -23.42 5.75
C GLU A 58 -3.79 -24.53 6.48
N TRP A 59 -3.10 -25.42 7.18
CA TRP A 59 -3.74 -26.45 8.00
C TRP A 59 -4.44 -25.89 9.26
N MET A 60 -4.15 -24.65 9.66
CA MET A 60 -4.76 -24.01 10.84
C MET A 60 -6.09 -23.33 10.45
N PRO A 61 -7.09 -23.31 11.36
CA PRO A 61 -8.28 -22.50 11.16
C PRO A 61 -7.94 -21.03 10.89
N LEU A 62 -8.62 -20.41 9.92
CA LEU A 62 -8.33 -19.05 9.46
C LEU A 62 -8.25 -18.02 10.60
N ARG A 63 -9.13 -18.13 11.60
CA ARG A 63 -9.10 -17.21 12.76
C ARG A 63 -7.82 -17.31 13.58
N ILE A 64 -7.26 -18.51 13.70
CA ILE A 64 -5.99 -18.74 14.40
C ILE A 64 -4.84 -18.17 13.57
N GLN A 65 -4.83 -18.42 12.26
CA GLN A 65 -3.85 -17.82 11.34
C GLN A 65 -3.87 -16.29 11.45
N GLN A 66 -5.05 -15.68 11.36
CA GLN A 66 -5.21 -14.22 11.47
C GLN A 66 -4.65 -13.68 12.78
N PHE A 67 -4.95 -14.34 13.89
CA PHE A 67 -4.51 -13.91 15.22
C PHE A 67 -2.99 -14.04 15.39
N THR A 68 -2.43 -15.20 15.04
CA THR A 68 -0.99 -15.46 15.16
C THR A 68 -0.18 -14.56 14.23
N THR A 69 -0.63 -14.38 12.99
CA THR A 69 0.02 -13.49 12.02
C THR A 69 -0.05 -12.02 12.49
N ALA A 70 -1.18 -11.57 13.02
CA ALA A 70 -1.32 -10.21 13.53
C ALA A 70 -0.37 -9.94 14.71
N ILE A 71 -0.24 -10.87 15.66
CA ILE A 71 0.70 -10.76 16.78
C ILE A 71 2.14 -10.75 16.26
N MET A 72 2.48 -11.68 15.39
CA MET A 72 3.82 -11.80 14.80
C MET A 72 4.21 -10.49 14.10
N LEU A 73 3.35 -9.94 13.25
CA LEU A 73 3.62 -8.68 12.55
C LEU A 73 3.76 -7.51 13.54
N ARG A 74 2.95 -7.47 14.59
CA ARG A 74 3.07 -6.42 15.60
C ARG A 74 4.39 -6.48 16.37
N ILE A 75 4.92 -7.68 16.61
CA ILE A 75 6.23 -7.87 17.26
C ILE A 75 7.35 -7.48 16.29
N LEU A 76 7.27 -7.91 15.02
CA LEU A 76 8.33 -7.69 14.03
C LEU A 76 8.37 -6.24 13.52
N LEU A 77 7.22 -5.64 13.25
CA LEU A 77 7.11 -4.33 12.58
C LEU A 77 6.76 -3.19 13.57
N GLY A 78 6.37 -3.53 14.79
CA GLY A 78 5.90 -2.55 15.77
C GLY A 78 4.54 -1.93 15.38
N ASP A 79 4.32 -0.69 15.81
CA ASP A 79 3.11 0.06 15.49
C ASP A 79 3.31 0.92 14.24
N ILE A 80 3.02 0.36 13.08
CA ILE A 80 3.16 1.03 11.77
C ILE A 80 2.24 2.25 11.61
N ARG A 81 1.21 2.41 12.46
CA ARG A 81 0.32 3.58 12.43
C ARG A 81 1.05 4.87 12.76
N LYS A 82 2.12 4.79 13.55
CA LYS A 82 2.99 5.93 13.87
C LYS A 82 3.74 6.49 12.66
N LEU A 83 3.79 5.71 11.56
CA LEU A 83 4.41 6.12 10.31
C LEU A 83 3.41 6.79 9.33
N GLY A 84 2.21 7.16 9.80
CA GLY A 84 1.16 7.76 8.97
C GLY A 84 0.32 6.74 8.18
N LEU A 85 0.61 5.45 8.33
CA LEU A 85 -0.18 4.38 7.74
C LEU A 85 -1.45 4.18 8.56
N GLY A 86 -2.61 4.38 7.96
CA GLY A 86 -3.90 4.24 8.61
C GLY A 86 -4.12 2.84 9.21
N LYS A 87 -5.03 2.72 10.18
CA LYS A 87 -5.46 1.41 10.67
C LYS A 87 -6.16 0.65 9.55
N PRO A 88 -5.77 -0.60 9.26
CA PRO A 88 -6.52 -1.45 8.33
C PRO A 88 -8.00 -1.56 8.72
N ASP A 89 -8.89 -1.49 7.74
CA ASP A 89 -10.34 -1.59 7.88
C ASP A 89 -10.85 -3.05 7.79
N HIS A 90 -9.94 -3.99 7.58
CA HIS A 90 -10.18 -5.42 7.40
C HIS A 90 -9.16 -6.23 8.21
N ARG A 91 -9.44 -7.52 8.43
CA ARG A 91 -8.50 -8.43 9.07
C ARG A 91 -7.42 -8.85 8.09
N ILE A 92 -6.27 -9.23 8.64
CA ILE A 92 -5.21 -9.84 7.82
C ILE A 92 -5.73 -11.09 7.12
N LEU A 93 -5.29 -11.32 5.87
CA LEU A 93 -5.75 -12.40 4.97
C LEU A 93 -7.18 -12.25 4.42
N GLU A 94 -7.94 -11.22 4.79
CA GLU A 94 -9.23 -10.92 4.16
C GLU A 94 -9.08 -10.13 2.85
N SER A 95 -7.97 -9.47 2.66
CA SER A 95 -7.61 -8.74 1.45
C SER A 95 -6.14 -8.95 1.15
N HIS A 96 -5.74 -8.74 -0.11
CA HIS A 96 -4.32 -8.83 -0.48
C HIS A 96 -3.50 -7.81 0.30
N PRO A 97 -2.54 -8.25 1.12
CA PRO A 97 -1.65 -7.35 1.83
C PRO A 97 -0.68 -6.69 0.85
N ILE A 98 -0.11 -5.58 1.26
CA ILE A 98 1.03 -5.00 0.58
C ILE A 98 2.28 -5.81 0.94
N ILE A 99 2.94 -6.39 -0.05
CA ILE A 99 4.18 -7.16 0.14
C ILE A 99 5.35 -6.28 -0.28
N ASN A 100 5.95 -5.59 0.68
CA ASN A 100 7.10 -4.73 0.42
C ASN A 100 7.98 -4.60 1.67
N SER A 101 9.29 -4.77 1.50
CA SER A 101 10.26 -4.66 2.61
C SER A 101 10.87 -3.26 2.75
N GLN A 102 10.79 -2.42 1.72
CA GLN A 102 11.43 -1.11 1.68
C GLN A 102 10.51 0.02 2.16
N LEU A 103 9.18 -0.14 2.02
CA LEU A 103 8.21 0.89 2.39
C LEU A 103 8.42 1.40 3.82
N LEU A 104 8.49 0.48 4.78
CA LEU A 104 8.67 0.84 6.18
C LEU A 104 10.03 1.48 6.45
N HIS A 105 11.07 1.05 5.74
CA HIS A 105 12.39 1.65 5.82
C HIS A 105 12.35 3.13 5.43
N TYR A 106 11.84 3.46 4.24
CA TYR A 106 11.76 4.85 3.78
C TYR A 106 10.84 5.73 4.64
N LEU A 107 9.74 5.15 5.16
CA LEU A 107 8.86 5.87 6.09
C LEU A 107 9.54 6.16 7.43
N GLN A 108 10.33 5.22 7.95
CA GLN A 108 11.06 5.39 9.22
C GLN A 108 12.19 6.41 9.13
N HIS A 109 12.86 6.50 7.97
CA HIS A 109 13.94 7.45 7.73
C HIS A 109 13.43 8.85 7.30
N GLY A 110 12.15 8.95 6.92
CA GLY A 110 11.53 10.22 6.52
C GLY A 110 11.71 10.57 5.04
N ASP A 111 12.34 9.69 4.26
CA ASP A 111 12.51 9.85 2.80
C ASP A 111 11.17 9.71 2.07
N LEU A 112 10.23 8.97 2.66
CA LEU A 112 8.86 8.84 2.22
C LEU A 112 7.91 9.29 3.33
N LYS A 113 6.90 10.08 2.98
CA LYS A 113 5.81 10.47 3.89
C LYS A 113 4.51 9.78 3.50
N ALA A 114 3.78 9.25 4.49
CA ALA A 114 2.43 8.73 4.27
C ALA A 114 1.40 9.80 4.63
N LYS A 115 0.40 9.99 3.78
CA LYS A 115 -0.72 10.88 3.96
C LYS A 115 -2.04 10.14 3.73
N PRO A 116 -3.13 10.56 4.38
CA PRO A 116 -4.44 10.01 4.09
C PRO A 116 -4.88 10.39 2.67
N ASP A 117 -6.10 10.00 2.32
CA ASP A 117 -6.70 10.29 1.03
C ASP A 117 -6.74 11.80 0.73
N ILE A 118 -6.71 12.13 -0.55
CA ILE A 118 -6.89 13.51 -1.03
C ILE A 118 -8.34 13.91 -0.83
N GLU A 119 -8.57 15.08 -0.26
CA GLU A 119 -9.87 15.70 -0.18
C GLU A 119 -10.15 16.54 -1.45
N LYS A 120 -9.21 17.39 -1.82
CA LYS A 120 -9.30 18.27 -3.00
C LYS A 120 -7.93 18.78 -3.42
N ILE A 121 -7.88 19.34 -4.62
CA ILE A 121 -6.70 20.06 -5.14
C ILE A 121 -7.12 21.53 -5.33
N GLU A 122 -6.37 22.44 -4.73
CA GLU A 122 -6.58 23.88 -4.80
C GLU A 122 -5.36 24.56 -5.41
N GLY A 123 -5.43 24.91 -6.70
CA GLY A 123 -4.28 25.45 -7.41
C GLY A 123 -3.12 24.46 -7.46
N GLU A 124 -2.00 24.80 -6.88
CA GLU A 124 -0.80 23.96 -6.80
C GLU A 124 -0.70 23.14 -5.50
N GLU A 125 -1.69 23.26 -4.60
CA GLU A 125 -1.72 22.58 -3.32
C GLU A 125 -2.71 21.42 -3.32
N VAL A 126 -2.30 20.32 -2.72
CA VAL A 126 -3.14 19.17 -2.41
C VAL A 126 -3.56 19.25 -0.96
N VAL A 127 -4.87 19.20 -0.71
CA VAL A 127 -5.47 19.15 0.62
C VAL A 127 -5.83 17.70 0.93
N PHE A 128 -5.34 17.19 2.03
CA PHE A 128 -5.61 15.82 2.49
C PHE A 128 -6.76 15.80 3.50
N LYS A 129 -7.39 14.63 3.69
CA LYS A 129 -8.52 14.43 4.62
C LYS A 129 -8.17 14.68 6.10
N ASP A 130 -6.90 14.76 6.46
CA ASP A 130 -6.44 15.19 7.78
C ASP A 130 -6.34 16.73 7.91
N GLY A 131 -6.74 17.47 6.89
CA GLY A 131 -6.67 18.94 6.82
C GLY A 131 -5.28 19.48 6.49
N THR A 132 -4.27 18.63 6.33
CA THR A 132 -2.92 19.06 5.95
C THR A 132 -2.87 19.43 4.46
N ARG A 133 -1.96 20.35 4.11
CA ARG A 133 -1.74 20.82 2.75
C ARG A 133 -0.29 20.65 2.35
N ALA A 134 -0.06 20.37 1.10
CA ALA A 134 1.29 20.32 0.53
C ALA A 134 1.26 20.57 -0.97
N GLY A 135 2.30 21.24 -1.48
CA GLY A 135 2.50 21.44 -2.92
C GLY A 135 3.40 20.34 -3.48
N PHE A 136 3.09 19.90 -4.69
CA PHE A 136 3.83 18.86 -5.40
C PHE A 136 4.14 19.30 -6.82
N ASP A 137 5.31 18.92 -7.31
CA ASP A 137 5.74 19.21 -8.68
C ASP A 137 5.26 18.12 -9.64
N ILE A 138 5.04 16.89 -9.12
CA ILE A 138 4.58 15.73 -9.88
C ILE A 138 3.57 14.94 -9.05
N ILE A 139 2.46 14.56 -9.68
CA ILE A 139 1.47 13.64 -9.12
C ILE A 139 1.42 12.38 -9.99
N ILE A 140 1.68 11.22 -9.40
CA ILE A 140 1.62 9.91 -10.07
C ILE A 140 0.37 9.18 -9.60
N LEU A 141 -0.52 8.86 -10.53
CA LEU A 141 -1.74 8.12 -10.22
C LEU A 141 -1.48 6.61 -10.31
N ALA A 142 -1.42 5.94 -9.16
CA ALA A 142 -1.28 4.49 -9.02
C ALA A 142 -2.57 3.85 -8.49
N THR A 143 -3.72 4.28 -9.04
CA THR A 143 -5.06 3.98 -8.55
C THR A 143 -5.62 2.63 -9.01
N GLY A 144 -4.85 1.87 -9.76
CA GLY A 144 -5.20 0.56 -10.32
C GLY A 144 -5.42 0.58 -11.83
N TYR A 145 -5.82 -0.56 -12.35
CA TYR A 145 -6.00 -0.76 -13.79
C TYR A 145 -7.44 -1.15 -14.10
N ASP A 146 -7.95 -0.66 -15.23
CA ASP A 146 -9.19 -1.17 -15.82
C ASP A 146 -8.88 -2.48 -16.56
N ARG A 147 -9.62 -3.54 -16.24
CA ARG A 147 -9.42 -4.87 -16.82
C ARG A 147 -10.18 -4.99 -18.14
N ARG A 148 -9.80 -4.20 -19.13
CA ARG A 148 -10.30 -4.36 -20.50
C ARG A 148 -9.31 -5.16 -21.32
N ILE A 149 -9.80 -6.16 -22.03
CA ILE A 149 -9.02 -6.95 -22.97
C ILE A 149 -9.49 -6.54 -24.39
N PRO A 150 -8.77 -5.62 -25.06
CA PRO A 150 -9.27 -4.96 -26.28
C PRO A 150 -9.55 -5.91 -27.45
N TYR A 151 -8.95 -7.10 -27.44
CA TYR A 151 -9.11 -8.11 -28.49
C TYR A 151 -10.17 -9.17 -28.18
N LEU A 152 -10.86 -9.07 -27.06
CA LEU A 152 -12.01 -9.90 -26.73
C LEU A 152 -13.28 -9.09 -26.92
N GLN A 153 -14.31 -9.70 -27.51
CA GLN A 153 -15.63 -9.08 -27.59
C GLN A 153 -16.18 -8.82 -26.19
N ASP A 154 -16.84 -7.67 -26.00
CA ASP A 154 -17.49 -7.32 -24.76
C ASP A 154 -18.45 -8.44 -24.32
N GLY A 155 -18.21 -9.00 -23.13
CA GLY A 155 -18.98 -10.12 -22.58
C GLY A 155 -18.40 -11.52 -22.82
N ALA A 156 -17.33 -11.67 -23.60
CA ALA A 156 -16.69 -12.98 -23.82
C ALA A 156 -16.00 -13.52 -22.55
N ILE A 157 -15.58 -12.64 -21.64
CA ILE A 157 -15.12 -12.97 -20.30
C ILE A 157 -15.78 -12.01 -19.32
N THR A 158 -16.69 -12.53 -18.52
CA THR A 158 -17.23 -11.80 -17.38
C THR A 158 -16.30 -12.05 -16.20
N TYR A 159 -15.49 -11.05 -15.85
CA TYR A 159 -14.82 -11.07 -14.57
C TYR A 159 -15.87 -10.76 -13.50
N ASP A 160 -16.42 -11.80 -12.89
CA ASP A 160 -17.14 -11.61 -11.65
C ASP A 160 -16.21 -10.82 -10.73
N LYS A 161 -16.71 -9.72 -10.20
CA LYS A 161 -16.04 -9.02 -9.12
C LYS A 161 -16.03 -10.01 -7.95
N VAL A 162 -15.00 -10.84 -7.88
CA VAL A 162 -14.67 -11.60 -6.69
C VAL A 162 -14.24 -10.56 -5.66
N GLN A 163 -15.22 -9.90 -5.09
CA GLN A 163 -15.01 -9.30 -3.79
C GLN A 163 -14.92 -10.49 -2.83
N PRO A 164 -13.86 -10.64 -2.05
CA PRO A 164 -13.89 -11.54 -0.92
C PRO A 164 -15.10 -11.13 -0.10
N LYS A 165 -16.08 -12.02 -0.01
CA LYS A 165 -17.20 -11.83 0.92
C LYS A 165 -16.57 -11.76 2.31
N GLY A 166 -16.67 -10.59 2.94
CA GLY A 166 -16.32 -10.39 4.33
C GLY A 166 -17.18 -11.23 5.26
#